data_258392f32bb13d6edf41091d702a1673
#
_entry.id   258392f32bb13d6edf41091d702a1673
#
_cell.length_a   1.000
_cell.length_b   1.000
_cell.length_c   1.000
_cell.angle_alpha   90.00
_cell.angle_beta   90.00
_cell.angle_gamma   90.00
#
_symmetry.space_group_name_H-M   'P 1'
#
loop_
_entity.id
_entity.type
_entity.pdbx_description
1 polymer ?
#
loop_
_entity_poly.entity_id
_entity_poly.type
_entity_poly.pdbx_seq_one_letter_code
_entity_poly.pdbx_strand_id
1 'polypeptide(L)'
;MAGGRFSPALRITRGEGLGRRIPCRRIVTLVGSRPGCKINLQHPAVAPVHLALVHTGSRWLACDLATLRGTRHNDLPLRVDEVLDGSVLTLGPWEFRVEIAPPDAEAPEAEIDLDASPGDPTLEHLGTRRLFQPARDVCLIGRRSGCDIAIEDEEVSRVHAILFKHHDRAVIADVLASVPLRINGEPRRFAHLHQDDVIEVGRTQFRVRFPRGVHAATPGGNGIAAPSATSEATAAKESDLVDIRAAEGKHWPVADRLERLRKDSMPSGS
;
A
#
# COMPACT_ATOMS: atom_id res chain seq x y z
N MET A 1 1.57 4.69 -26.65
CA MET A 1 2.98 4.43 -26.31
C MET A 1 2.98 3.22 -25.40
N ALA A 2 3.57 2.10 -25.84
CA ALA A 2 3.65 0.88 -25.06
C ALA A 2 4.54 1.15 -23.85
N GLY A 3 3.97 1.16 -22.65
CA GLY A 3 4.72 1.26 -21.41
C GLY A 3 5.62 0.03 -21.29
N GLY A 4 6.92 0.24 -21.51
CA GLY A 4 7.91 -0.82 -21.34
C GLY A 4 7.85 -1.38 -19.93
N ARG A 5 7.78 -2.70 -19.84
CA ARG A 5 7.78 -3.43 -18.57
C ARG A 5 9.18 -3.38 -17.97
N PHE A 6 9.42 -2.46 -17.06
CA PHE A 6 10.71 -2.30 -16.40
C PHE A 6 10.67 -3.01 -15.04
N SER A 7 11.65 -3.84 -14.75
CA SER A 7 11.84 -4.41 -13.40
C SER A 7 13.02 -3.73 -12.73
N PRO A 8 12.84 -3.09 -11.56
CA PRO A 8 13.93 -2.50 -10.83
C PRO A 8 14.79 -3.59 -10.19
N ALA A 9 16.05 -3.24 -9.98
CA ALA A 9 16.91 -3.94 -9.06
C ALA A 9 17.40 -2.96 -7.98
N LEU A 10 17.62 -3.46 -6.80
CA LEU A 10 18.30 -2.73 -5.75
C LEU A 10 19.79 -3.12 -5.74
N ARG A 11 20.67 -2.15 -6.00
CA ARG A 11 22.11 -2.32 -5.82
C ARG A 11 22.49 -1.80 -4.45
N ILE A 12 23.17 -2.61 -3.63
CA ILE A 12 23.71 -2.17 -2.35
C ILE A 12 24.90 -1.26 -2.59
N THR A 13 24.78 0.01 -2.21
CA THR A 13 25.85 1.02 -2.31
C THR A 13 26.54 1.29 -0.99
N ARG A 14 25.92 0.89 0.13
CA ARG A 14 26.50 0.92 1.46
C ARG A 14 25.90 -0.20 2.32
N GLY A 15 26.71 -0.78 3.20
CA GLY A 15 26.33 -1.84 4.13
C GLY A 15 26.87 -3.20 3.71
N GLU A 16 26.42 -4.23 4.42
CA GLU A 16 26.80 -5.61 4.13
C GLU A 16 26.28 -6.04 2.75
N GLY A 17 27.12 -6.71 1.98
CA GLY A 17 26.80 -7.13 0.61
C GLY A 17 27.01 -6.02 -0.44
N LEU A 18 27.87 -5.04 -0.16
CA LEU A 18 28.24 -3.95 -1.06
C LEU A 18 28.45 -4.45 -2.50
N GLY A 19 27.86 -3.75 -3.46
CA GLY A 19 27.91 -4.07 -4.88
C GLY A 19 26.89 -5.12 -5.35
N ARG A 20 26.26 -5.86 -4.44
CA ARG A 20 25.25 -6.86 -4.79
C ARG A 20 24.04 -6.19 -5.44
N ARG A 21 23.60 -6.75 -6.56
CA ARG A 21 22.40 -6.36 -7.30
C ARG A 21 21.28 -7.37 -7.01
N ILE A 22 20.13 -6.91 -6.56
CA ILE A 22 19.00 -7.76 -6.17
C ILE A 22 17.79 -7.38 -7.05
N PRO A 23 17.37 -8.23 -7.99
CA PRO A 23 16.24 -7.94 -8.87
C PRO A 23 14.91 -8.03 -8.11
N CYS A 24 14.04 -7.04 -8.33
CA CYS A 24 12.70 -6.95 -7.76
C CYS A 24 11.68 -7.32 -8.83
N ARG A 25 11.41 -8.62 -9.00
CA ARG A 25 10.57 -9.16 -10.09
C ARG A 25 9.13 -9.44 -9.66
N ARG A 26 8.74 -9.09 -8.46
CA ARG A 26 7.39 -9.33 -7.94
C ARG A 26 6.64 -8.01 -7.84
N ILE A 27 5.32 -8.05 -7.98
CA ILE A 27 4.46 -6.89 -7.76
C ILE A 27 4.72 -6.27 -6.39
N VAL A 28 4.95 -7.08 -5.36
CA VAL A 28 5.35 -6.63 -4.03
C VAL A 28 6.66 -7.31 -3.65
N THR A 29 7.69 -6.51 -3.38
CA THR A 29 8.98 -6.97 -2.86
C THR A 29 9.17 -6.42 -1.47
N LEU A 30 9.28 -7.31 -0.47
CA LEU A 30 9.44 -6.96 0.94
C LEU A 30 10.93 -6.96 1.33
N VAL A 31 11.31 -5.93 2.09
CA VAL A 31 12.64 -5.75 2.70
C VAL A 31 12.48 -5.70 4.21
N GLY A 32 13.29 -6.45 4.96
CA GLY A 32 13.20 -6.47 6.41
C GLY A 32 14.10 -7.53 7.03
N SER A 33 14.07 -7.66 8.36
CA SER A 33 14.89 -8.66 9.07
C SER A 33 14.18 -10.02 9.25
N ARG A 34 12.88 -10.12 8.93
CA ARG A 34 12.13 -11.37 9.08
C ARG A 34 12.45 -12.34 7.94
N PRO A 35 12.62 -13.65 8.24
CA PRO A 35 12.62 -14.69 7.21
C PRO A 35 11.33 -14.58 6.35
N GLY A 36 11.49 -14.68 5.03
CA GLY A 36 10.41 -14.49 4.06
C GLY A 36 10.46 -13.14 3.33
N CYS A 37 11.14 -12.13 3.89
CA CYS A 37 11.49 -10.94 3.11
C CYS A 37 12.43 -11.33 1.96
N LYS A 38 12.16 -10.82 0.75
CA LYS A 38 13.02 -11.05 -0.43
C LYS A 38 14.43 -10.50 -0.20
N ILE A 39 14.51 -9.36 0.47
CA ILE A 39 15.76 -8.75 0.89
C ILE A 39 15.78 -8.83 2.42
N ASN A 40 16.54 -9.78 2.93
CA ASN A 40 16.66 -10.04 4.37
C ASN A 40 17.90 -9.33 4.91
N LEU A 41 17.69 -8.45 5.88
CA LEU A 41 18.73 -7.58 6.47
C LEU A 41 18.73 -7.75 7.98
N GLN A 42 19.72 -8.48 8.51
CA GLN A 42 19.83 -8.77 9.94
C GLN A 42 20.51 -7.63 10.70
N HIS A 43 19.70 -6.70 11.26
CA HIS A 43 20.23 -5.58 12.06
C HIS A 43 19.14 -5.01 12.97
N PRO A 44 19.47 -4.56 14.21
CA PRO A 44 18.49 -4.01 15.16
C PRO A 44 17.76 -2.74 14.67
N ALA A 45 18.34 -2.00 13.71
CA ALA A 45 17.70 -0.84 13.10
C ALA A 45 16.67 -1.20 12.01
N VAL A 46 16.62 -2.49 11.60
CA VAL A 46 15.72 -2.96 10.55
C VAL A 46 14.54 -3.67 11.18
N ALA A 47 13.33 -3.21 10.89
CA ALA A 47 12.10 -3.86 11.36
C ALA A 47 11.91 -5.24 10.70
N PRO A 48 11.14 -6.16 11.31
CA PRO A 48 10.83 -7.47 10.74
C PRO A 48 10.35 -7.40 9.28
N VAL A 49 9.42 -6.51 8.98
CA VAL A 49 9.09 -6.06 7.62
C VAL A 49 9.20 -4.55 7.65
N HIS A 50 10.13 -3.99 6.87
CA HIS A 50 10.51 -2.58 7.00
C HIS A 50 10.03 -1.74 5.82
N LEU A 51 10.26 -2.21 4.61
CA LEU A 51 9.97 -1.51 3.37
C LEU A 51 9.28 -2.46 2.40
N ALA A 52 8.32 -1.94 1.65
CA ALA A 52 7.74 -2.60 0.48
C ALA A 52 8.09 -1.81 -0.78
N LEU A 53 8.53 -2.50 -1.83
CA LEU A 53 8.51 -1.98 -3.19
C LEU A 53 7.28 -2.55 -3.88
N VAL A 54 6.46 -1.68 -4.44
CA VAL A 54 5.17 -2.02 -5.02
C VAL A 54 5.12 -1.58 -6.48
N HIS A 55 4.74 -2.48 -7.38
CA HIS A 55 4.51 -2.18 -8.78
C HIS A 55 3.03 -1.90 -9.02
N THR A 56 2.70 -0.75 -9.60
CA THR A 56 1.31 -0.35 -9.88
C THR A 56 0.85 -0.72 -11.30
N GLY A 57 1.70 -1.38 -12.07
CA GLY A 57 1.49 -1.65 -13.49
C GLY A 57 2.16 -0.63 -14.41
N SER A 58 2.35 0.62 -13.94
CA SER A 58 3.01 1.69 -14.70
C SER A 58 4.25 2.26 -14.02
N ARG A 59 4.30 2.21 -12.69
CA ARG A 59 5.38 2.81 -11.88
C ARG A 59 5.71 1.94 -10.67
N TRP A 60 6.87 2.18 -10.08
CA TRP A 60 7.31 1.54 -8.84
C TRP A 60 7.23 2.53 -7.68
N LEU A 61 6.63 2.09 -6.60
CA LEU A 61 6.51 2.84 -5.36
C LEU A 61 7.34 2.18 -4.27
N ALA A 62 8.08 2.97 -3.49
CA ALA A 62 8.65 2.55 -2.23
C ALA A 62 7.72 2.98 -1.10
N CYS A 63 7.44 2.09 -0.16
CA CYS A 63 6.55 2.34 0.96
C CYS A 63 7.21 1.90 2.28
N ASP A 64 7.47 2.83 3.20
CA ASP A 64 7.88 2.50 4.57
C ASP A 64 6.68 1.91 5.32
N LEU A 65 6.86 0.75 5.91
CA LEU A 65 5.80 0.03 6.62
C LEU A 65 5.62 0.53 8.06
N ALA A 66 5.47 1.85 8.18
CA ALA A 66 5.27 2.58 9.43
C ALA A 66 6.33 2.21 10.48
N THR A 67 7.60 2.17 10.11
CA THR A 67 8.67 1.72 11.00
C THR A 67 9.13 2.82 11.94
N LEU A 68 9.72 2.45 13.11
CA LEU A 68 10.18 3.41 14.10
C LEU A 68 11.40 4.20 13.64
N ARG A 69 12.29 3.55 12.90
CA ARG A 69 13.53 4.16 12.40
C ARG A 69 13.32 4.87 11.08
N GLY A 70 12.27 4.48 10.35
CA GLY A 70 11.94 5.01 9.04
C GLY A 70 12.92 4.58 7.95
N THR A 71 12.49 4.80 6.73
CA THR A 71 13.29 4.72 5.52
C THR A 71 13.48 6.13 4.99
N ARG A 72 14.57 6.39 4.27
CA ARG A 72 14.78 7.65 3.55
C ARG A 72 14.82 7.38 2.05
N HIS A 73 14.25 8.29 1.28
CA HIS A 73 14.33 8.33 -0.17
C HIS A 73 15.02 9.63 -0.57
N ASN A 74 16.18 9.53 -1.24
CA ASN A 74 17.01 10.68 -1.59
C ASN A 74 17.19 11.65 -0.40
N ASP A 75 17.57 11.09 0.76
CA ASP A 75 17.76 11.78 2.04
C ASP A 75 16.52 12.40 2.71
N LEU A 76 15.35 12.30 2.12
CA LEU A 76 14.09 12.72 2.72
C LEU A 76 13.36 11.54 3.39
N PRO A 77 12.60 11.77 4.48
CA PRO A 77 11.82 10.73 5.10
C PRO A 77 10.79 10.16 4.11
N LEU A 78 10.81 8.83 3.95
CA LEU A 78 9.89 8.12 3.06
C LEU A 78 8.63 7.72 3.83
N ARG A 79 7.47 7.95 3.21
CA ARG A 79 6.23 7.23 3.54
C ARG A 79 5.80 6.36 2.35
N VAL A 80 5.44 6.98 1.26
CA VAL A 80 5.17 6.35 -0.04
C VAL A 80 5.64 7.32 -1.11
N ASP A 81 6.58 6.90 -1.93
CA ASP A 81 7.12 7.71 -3.03
C ASP A 81 7.37 6.84 -4.26
N GLU A 82 7.28 7.45 -5.43
CA GLU A 82 7.71 6.85 -6.68
C GLU A 82 9.24 6.76 -6.72
N VAL A 83 9.75 5.59 -7.07
CA VAL A 83 11.19 5.39 -7.26
C VAL A 83 11.51 5.33 -8.74
N LEU A 84 12.52 6.11 -9.13
CA LEU A 84 13.04 6.22 -10.48
C LEU A 84 14.44 5.60 -10.56
N ASP A 85 14.95 5.46 -11.77
CA ASP A 85 16.34 5.06 -11.95
C ASP A 85 17.27 6.02 -11.23
N GLY A 86 18.23 5.47 -10.48
CA GLY A 86 19.16 6.25 -9.66
C GLY A 86 18.62 6.69 -8.29
N SER A 87 17.33 6.52 -7.97
CA SER A 87 16.78 6.77 -6.62
C SER A 87 17.60 6.06 -5.56
N VAL A 88 17.81 6.72 -4.43
CA VAL A 88 18.57 6.19 -3.28
C VAL A 88 17.62 5.92 -2.12
N LEU A 89 17.59 4.67 -1.63
CA LEU A 89 16.82 4.27 -0.44
C LEU A 89 17.78 3.94 0.69
N THR A 90 17.64 4.63 1.83
CA THR A 90 18.46 4.37 3.03
C THR A 90 17.62 3.75 4.12
N LEU A 91 18.09 2.63 4.67
CA LEU A 91 17.39 1.79 5.64
C LEU A 91 18.38 1.19 6.63
N GLY A 92 18.39 1.71 7.87
CA GLY A 92 19.41 1.36 8.84
C GLY A 92 20.82 1.66 8.32
N PRO A 93 21.78 0.70 8.37
CA PRO A 93 23.11 0.90 7.85
C PRO A 93 23.23 0.71 6.32
N TRP A 94 22.17 0.26 5.64
CA TRP A 94 22.19 0.02 4.21
C TRP A 94 21.74 1.23 3.42
N GLU A 95 22.37 1.38 2.26
CA GLU A 95 21.95 2.27 1.19
C GLU A 95 21.80 1.45 -0.08
N PHE A 96 20.70 1.67 -0.76
CA PHE A 96 20.37 1.00 -2.02
C PHE A 96 20.18 2.04 -3.11
N ARG A 97 20.83 1.83 -4.25
CA ARG A 97 20.50 2.55 -5.49
C ARG A 97 19.50 1.73 -6.28
N VAL A 98 18.43 2.35 -6.69
CA VAL A 98 17.44 1.76 -7.60
C VAL A 98 18.03 1.79 -9.01
N GLU A 99 18.04 0.66 -9.68
CA GLU A 99 18.43 0.50 -11.08
C GLU A 99 17.23 0.00 -11.86
N ILE A 100 16.69 0.82 -12.74
CA ILE A 100 15.60 0.45 -13.63
C ILE A 100 16.20 0.18 -15.00
N ALA A 101 16.51 -1.09 -15.28
CA ALA A 101 17.02 -1.49 -16.59
C ALA A 101 15.89 -1.47 -17.63
N PRO A 102 16.24 -1.22 -18.92
CA PRO A 102 15.32 -1.50 -20.02
C PRO A 102 14.82 -2.94 -19.95
N PRO A 103 13.68 -3.28 -20.55
CA PRO A 103 13.03 -4.57 -20.38
C PRO A 103 13.91 -5.70 -20.91
N ASP A 104 14.79 -6.25 -20.06
CA ASP A 104 15.27 -7.59 -20.24
C ASP A 104 14.09 -8.51 -19.84
N ALA A 105 13.45 -9.03 -20.82
CA ALA A 105 12.57 -10.20 -20.94
C ALA A 105 11.70 -10.71 -19.78
N GLU A 106 11.85 -10.27 -18.54
CA GLU A 106 11.10 -10.80 -17.41
C GLU A 106 10.62 -9.69 -16.46
N ALA A 107 9.65 -8.87 -16.93
CA ALA A 107 8.83 -8.08 -16.03
C ALA A 107 7.96 -9.02 -15.16
N PRO A 108 7.53 -8.59 -13.94
CA PRO A 108 6.64 -9.39 -13.15
C PRO A 108 5.35 -9.66 -13.93
N GLU A 109 5.20 -10.90 -14.38
CA GLU A 109 3.93 -11.39 -14.89
C GLU A 109 3.07 -11.72 -13.67
N ALA A 110 2.30 -10.74 -13.22
CA ALA A 110 1.10 -11.09 -12.51
C ALA A 110 0.00 -11.19 -13.55
N GLU A 111 -0.70 -12.28 -13.57
CA GLU A 111 -1.97 -12.37 -14.27
C GLU A 111 -2.83 -11.20 -13.80
N ILE A 112 -3.15 -10.30 -14.73
CA ILE A 112 -4.11 -9.24 -14.46
C ILE A 112 -5.45 -9.95 -14.44
N ASP A 113 -6.07 -10.02 -13.26
CA ASP A 113 -7.44 -10.48 -13.15
C ASP A 113 -8.36 -9.44 -13.81
N LEU A 114 -8.75 -9.72 -15.04
CA LEU A 114 -9.60 -8.84 -15.85
C LEU A 114 -11.03 -8.75 -15.28
N ASP A 115 -11.45 -9.73 -14.48
CA ASP A 115 -12.77 -9.76 -13.85
C ASP A 115 -12.80 -8.94 -12.56
N ALA A 116 -11.63 -8.57 -11.99
CA ALA A 116 -11.57 -7.70 -10.84
C ALA A 116 -12.20 -6.34 -11.11
N SER A 117 -12.90 -5.80 -10.12
CA SER A 117 -13.58 -4.51 -10.26
C SER A 117 -12.58 -3.36 -10.43
N PRO A 118 -12.78 -2.48 -11.43
CA PRO A 118 -11.91 -1.31 -11.61
C PRO A 118 -12.22 -0.21 -10.59
N GLY A 119 -11.24 0.66 -10.35
CA GLY A 119 -11.41 1.87 -9.55
C GLY A 119 -11.00 1.73 -8.08
N ASP A 120 -11.39 2.74 -7.29
CA ASP A 120 -11.04 2.82 -5.87
C ASP A 120 -12.08 2.10 -5.02
N PRO A 121 -11.67 1.09 -4.22
CA PRO A 121 -12.59 0.41 -3.33
C PRO A 121 -12.89 1.27 -2.10
N THR A 122 -14.09 1.12 -1.55
CA THR A 122 -14.42 1.50 -0.19
C THR A 122 -14.49 0.23 0.66
N LEU A 123 -13.88 0.24 1.83
CA LEU A 123 -13.92 -0.87 2.77
C LEU A 123 -14.96 -0.59 3.85
N GLU A 124 -16.04 -1.37 3.88
CA GLU A 124 -17.08 -1.31 4.91
C GLU A 124 -16.70 -2.25 6.06
N HIS A 125 -16.43 -1.73 7.25
CA HIS A 125 -16.21 -2.54 8.44
C HIS A 125 -17.51 -3.23 8.88
N LEU A 126 -17.59 -4.55 8.83
CA LEU A 126 -18.86 -5.27 9.03
C LEU A 126 -19.43 -5.11 10.43
N GLY A 127 -18.60 -5.02 11.46
CA GLY A 127 -19.05 -4.88 12.85
C GLY A 127 -19.57 -3.48 13.19
N THR A 128 -18.92 -2.41 12.69
CA THR A 128 -19.25 -1.02 13.04
C THR A 128 -19.95 -0.26 11.93
N ARG A 129 -20.05 -0.82 10.75
CA ARG A 129 -20.57 -0.21 9.51
C ARG A 129 -19.80 1.03 9.05
N ARG A 130 -18.64 1.29 9.66
CA ARG A 130 -17.76 2.39 9.28
C ARG A 130 -17.16 2.13 7.90
N LEU A 131 -17.13 3.18 7.08
CA LEU A 131 -16.55 3.15 5.74
C LEU A 131 -15.14 3.75 5.75
N PHE A 132 -14.23 3.08 5.05
CA PHE A 132 -12.86 3.54 4.85
C PHE A 132 -12.60 3.65 3.36
N GLN A 133 -12.23 4.85 2.92
CA GLN A 133 -11.87 5.09 1.52
C GLN A 133 -10.36 5.32 1.44
N PRO A 134 -9.59 4.40 0.81
CA PRO A 134 -8.16 4.56 0.63
C PRO A 134 -7.88 5.81 -0.21
N ALA A 135 -7.22 6.80 0.37
CA ALA A 135 -6.93 8.08 -0.29
C ALA A 135 -5.51 8.15 -0.88
N ARG A 136 -4.72 7.05 -0.77
CA ARG A 136 -3.30 7.01 -1.15
C ARG A 136 -3.04 5.90 -2.14
N ASP A 137 -1.96 6.04 -2.89
CA ASP A 137 -1.47 5.00 -3.81
C ASP A 137 -1.21 3.65 -3.12
N VAL A 138 -0.76 3.67 -1.86
CA VAL A 138 -0.61 2.50 -1.00
C VAL A 138 -1.22 2.81 0.35
N CYS A 139 -2.21 2.03 0.77
CA CYS A 139 -2.89 2.12 2.05
C CYS A 139 -2.38 1.00 2.97
N LEU A 140 -1.87 1.36 4.15
CA LEU A 140 -1.41 0.43 5.17
C LEU A 140 -2.58 0.02 6.07
N ILE A 141 -2.75 -1.29 6.27
CA ILE A 141 -3.75 -1.87 7.16
C ILE A 141 -3.02 -2.62 8.27
N GLY A 142 -3.33 -2.34 9.53
CA GLY A 142 -2.68 -3.02 10.65
C GLY A 142 -2.97 -2.41 12.01
N ARG A 143 -2.36 -2.96 13.07
CA ARG A 143 -2.60 -2.54 14.45
C ARG A 143 -1.90 -1.22 14.85
N ARG A 144 -0.91 -0.80 14.09
CA ARG A 144 -0.15 0.40 14.41
C ARG A 144 -0.95 1.65 14.07
N SER A 145 -0.89 2.67 14.94
CA SER A 145 -1.55 3.98 14.73
C SER A 145 -1.04 4.75 13.51
N GLY A 146 0.11 4.35 12.95
CA GLY A 146 0.64 4.88 11.69
C GLY A 146 0.08 4.22 10.43
N CYS A 147 -0.76 3.18 10.56
CA CYS A 147 -1.50 2.62 9.44
C CYS A 147 -2.64 3.54 9.02
N ASP A 148 -2.97 3.53 7.74
CA ASP A 148 -4.10 4.31 7.21
C ASP A 148 -5.44 3.74 7.73
N ILE A 149 -5.52 2.41 7.88
CA ILE A 149 -6.60 1.71 8.58
C ILE A 149 -6.01 1.03 9.80
N ALA A 150 -6.16 1.68 10.97
CA ALA A 150 -5.70 1.15 12.24
C ALA A 150 -6.79 0.25 12.85
N ILE A 151 -6.41 -0.98 13.21
CA ILE A 151 -7.30 -2.01 13.78
C ILE A 151 -6.82 -2.35 15.19
N GLU A 152 -7.65 -2.12 16.19
CA GLU A 152 -7.36 -2.44 17.60
C GLU A 152 -7.69 -3.92 17.90
N ASP A 153 -6.86 -4.83 17.38
CA ASP A 153 -6.97 -6.28 17.57
C ASP A 153 -5.55 -6.86 17.74
N GLU A 154 -5.34 -7.64 18.80
CA GLU A 154 -4.05 -8.24 19.13
C GLU A 154 -3.56 -9.27 18.09
N GLU A 155 -4.48 -9.92 17.40
CA GLU A 155 -4.17 -10.85 16.30
C GLU A 155 -3.68 -10.14 15.05
N VAL A 156 -3.93 -8.83 14.95
CA VAL A 156 -3.50 -8.03 13.81
C VAL A 156 -2.04 -7.62 13.97
N SER A 157 -1.23 -7.89 12.96
CA SER A 157 0.17 -7.46 12.92
C SER A 157 0.29 -5.93 12.90
N ARG A 158 1.45 -5.39 13.33
CA ARG A 158 1.71 -3.93 13.34
C ARG A 158 1.40 -3.27 11.99
N VAL A 159 1.89 -3.85 10.89
CA VAL A 159 1.35 -3.72 9.55
C VAL A 159 1.01 -5.13 9.11
N HIS A 160 -0.20 -5.36 8.68
CA HIS A 160 -0.73 -6.69 8.35
C HIS A 160 -0.86 -6.88 6.84
N ALA A 161 -1.39 -5.88 6.19
CA ALA A 161 -1.61 -5.87 4.76
C ALA A 161 -1.37 -4.48 4.15
N ILE A 162 -1.15 -4.45 2.85
CA ILE A 162 -1.14 -3.23 2.03
C ILE A 162 -2.20 -3.37 0.95
N LEU A 163 -2.95 -2.29 0.74
CA LEU A 163 -3.93 -2.17 -0.33
C LEU A 163 -3.43 -1.11 -1.32
N PHE A 164 -3.42 -1.41 -2.60
CA PHE A 164 -2.93 -0.53 -3.66
C PHE A 164 -3.60 -0.84 -4.99
N LYS A 165 -3.34 -0.03 -6.02
CA LYS A 165 -3.79 -0.31 -7.39
C LYS A 165 -2.67 -0.95 -8.22
N HIS A 166 -3.05 -1.94 -9.02
CA HIS A 166 -2.23 -2.51 -10.07
C HIS A 166 -3.05 -2.55 -11.36
N HIS A 167 -2.62 -1.82 -12.39
CA HIS A 167 -3.37 -1.64 -13.63
C HIS A 167 -4.84 -1.24 -13.42
N ASP A 168 -5.05 -0.22 -12.56
CA ASP A 168 -6.39 0.28 -12.20
C ASP A 168 -7.31 -0.72 -11.47
N ARG A 169 -6.78 -1.84 -11.02
CA ARG A 169 -7.48 -2.83 -10.19
C ARG A 169 -6.99 -2.75 -8.75
N ALA A 170 -7.91 -2.79 -7.81
CA ALA A 170 -7.55 -2.84 -6.40
C ALA A 170 -6.94 -4.19 -6.04
N VAL A 171 -5.82 -4.15 -5.36
CA VAL A 171 -5.05 -5.33 -4.94
C VAL A 171 -4.72 -5.22 -3.47
N ILE A 172 -4.86 -6.33 -2.74
CA ILE A 172 -4.40 -6.44 -1.37
C ILE A 172 -3.28 -7.48 -1.26
N ALA A 173 -2.26 -7.15 -0.47
CA ALA A 173 -1.14 -8.07 -0.21
C ALA A 173 -0.85 -8.17 1.28
N ASP A 174 -0.68 -9.41 1.75
CA ASP A 174 -0.17 -9.74 3.09
C ASP A 174 1.31 -9.38 3.18
N VAL A 175 1.72 -8.69 4.23
CA VAL A 175 3.12 -8.30 4.45
C VAL A 175 3.80 -9.20 5.48
N LEU A 176 3.64 -10.49 5.35
CA LEU A 176 4.15 -11.51 6.26
C LEU A 176 3.53 -11.39 7.67
N ALA A 177 2.24 -11.18 7.75
CA ALA A 177 1.50 -11.14 9.00
C ALA A 177 1.59 -12.45 9.78
N SER A 178 1.41 -12.40 11.10
CA SER A 178 1.46 -13.59 11.96
C SER A 178 0.23 -14.46 11.80
N VAL A 179 -0.94 -13.82 11.64
CA VAL A 179 -2.18 -14.46 11.21
C VAL A 179 -2.36 -14.14 9.73
N PRO A 180 -2.66 -15.11 8.87
CA PRO A 180 -2.78 -14.85 7.44
C PRO A 180 -3.98 -13.94 7.12
N LEU A 181 -3.78 -13.04 6.16
CA LEU A 181 -4.87 -12.34 5.49
C LEU A 181 -5.80 -13.36 4.82
N ARG A 182 -7.13 -13.18 4.96
CA ARG A 182 -8.12 -14.02 4.25
C ARG A 182 -9.01 -13.17 3.36
N ILE A 183 -9.37 -13.75 2.22
CA ILE A 183 -10.38 -13.20 1.32
C ILE A 183 -11.46 -14.26 1.14
N ASN A 184 -12.70 -13.93 1.50
CA ASN A 184 -13.83 -14.85 1.47
C ASN A 184 -13.56 -16.16 2.25
N GLY A 185 -12.88 -16.05 3.40
CA GLY A 185 -12.50 -17.19 4.25
C GLY A 185 -11.22 -17.90 3.84
N GLU A 186 -10.70 -17.68 2.63
CA GLU A 186 -9.51 -18.35 2.09
C GLU A 186 -8.23 -17.55 2.42
N PRO A 187 -7.16 -18.18 2.94
CA PRO A 187 -5.89 -17.51 3.19
C PRO A 187 -5.24 -17.08 1.87
N ARG A 188 -4.92 -15.81 1.75
CA ARG A 188 -4.29 -15.23 0.55
C ARG A 188 -3.08 -14.39 0.92
N ARG A 189 -2.00 -14.53 0.16
CA ARG A 189 -0.86 -13.61 0.26
C ARG A 189 -0.98 -12.40 -0.67
N PHE A 190 -1.79 -12.55 -1.70
CA PHE A 190 -2.04 -11.56 -2.73
C PHE A 190 -3.38 -11.86 -3.37
N ALA A 191 -4.21 -10.83 -3.56
CA ALA A 191 -5.49 -10.97 -4.24
C ALA A 191 -5.88 -9.67 -4.94
N HIS A 192 -6.44 -9.79 -6.14
CA HIS A 192 -7.27 -8.74 -6.72
C HIS A 192 -8.61 -8.72 -5.98
N LEU A 193 -9.18 -7.54 -5.80
CA LEU A 193 -10.42 -7.38 -5.07
C LEU A 193 -11.59 -7.20 -6.01
N HIS A 194 -12.70 -7.87 -5.67
CA HIS A 194 -13.95 -7.80 -6.40
C HIS A 194 -15.03 -7.13 -5.53
N GLN A 195 -16.11 -6.73 -6.20
CA GLN A 195 -17.29 -6.22 -5.50
C GLN A 195 -17.80 -7.28 -4.53
N ASP A 196 -18.12 -6.85 -3.30
CA ASP A 196 -18.64 -7.66 -2.21
C ASP A 196 -17.67 -8.69 -1.59
N ASP A 197 -16.39 -8.72 -2.01
CA ASP A 197 -15.38 -9.52 -1.31
C ASP A 197 -15.34 -9.17 0.18
N VAL A 198 -15.12 -10.18 1.01
CA VAL A 198 -14.91 -10.03 2.44
C VAL A 198 -13.43 -10.23 2.76
N ILE A 199 -12.79 -9.16 3.23
CA ILE A 199 -11.41 -9.15 3.69
C ILE A 199 -11.41 -9.41 5.19
N GLU A 200 -10.64 -10.41 5.65
CA GLU A 200 -10.45 -10.69 7.08
C GLU A 200 -9.01 -10.38 7.48
N VAL A 201 -8.87 -9.49 8.47
CA VAL A 201 -7.59 -9.07 9.07
C VAL A 201 -7.67 -9.32 10.57
N GLY A 202 -7.10 -10.41 11.07
CA GLY A 202 -7.39 -10.91 12.41
C GLY A 202 -8.86 -11.28 12.54
N ARG A 203 -9.53 -10.73 13.55
CA ARG A 203 -10.99 -10.90 13.77
C ARG A 203 -11.83 -9.84 13.06
N THR A 204 -11.18 -8.84 12.47
CA THR A 204 -11.87 -7.74 11.82
C THR A 204 -12.20 -8.09 10.37
N GLN A 205 -13.43 -7.85 9.97
CA GLN A 205 -13.92 -8.11 8.62
C GLN A 205 -14.33 -6.81 7.93
N PHE A 206 -13.93 -6.68 6.68
CA PHE A 206 -14.31 -5.58 5.79
C PHE A 206 -14.97 -6.13 4.55
N ARG A 207 -16.06 -5.50 4.11
CA ARG A 207 -16.65 -5.75 2.80
C ARG A 207 -16.14 -4.74 1.80
N VAL A 208 -15.73 -5.22 0.64
CA VAL A 208 -15.25 -4.38 -0.46
C VAL A 208 -16.44 -3.84 -1.24
N ARG A 209 -16.43 -2.53 -1.47
CA ARG A 209 -17.42 -1.82 -2.27
C ARG A 209 -16.71 -1.01 -3.34
N PHE A 210 -17.15 -1.12 -4.57
CA PHE A 210 -16.71 -0.24 -5.64
C PHE A 210 -17.82 0.75 -5.99
N PRO A 211 -17.49 1.99 -6.40
CA PRO A 211 -18.48 2.91 -6.93
C PRO A 211 -19.21 2.25 -8.09
N ARG A 212 -20.53 2.25 -8.07
CA ARG A 212 -21.29 1.81 -9.24
C ARG A 212 -20.93 2.74 -10.38
N GLY A 213 -20.26 2.23 -11.41
CA GLY A 213 -19.96 2.99 -12.61
C GLY A 213 -21.29 3.55 -13.16
N VAL A 214 -21.33 4.84 -13.36
CA VAL A 214 -22.35 5.44 -14.22
C VAL A 214 -22.00 4.91 -15.62
N HIS A 215 -22.63 3.81 -16.01
CA HIS A 215 -22.61 3.42 -17.41
C HIS A 215 -23.20 4.61 -18.17
N ALA A 216 -22.35 5.30 -18.94
CA ALA A 216 -22.83 6.22 -19.93
C ALA A 216 -23.81 5.43 -20.80
N ALA A 217 -25.10 5.69 -20.61
CA ALA A 217 -26.15 5.13 -21.44
C ALA A 217 -25.87 5.57 -22.87
N THR A 218 -25.51 4.64 -23.72
CA THR A 218 -25.49 4.84 -25.17
C THR A 218 -26.90 5.18 -25.57
N PRO A 219 -27.20 6.36 -26.17
CA PRO A 219 -28.53 6.67 -26.62
C PRO A 219 -28.76 5.95 -27.95
N GLY A 220 -29.55 4.91 -27.95
CA GLY A 220 -29.98 4.27 -29.18
C GLY A 220 -30.65 2.92 -29.00
N GLY A 221 -31.97 2.88 -28.90
CA GLY A 221 -32.76 1.65 -29.06
C GLY A 221 -34.10 1.68 -28.34
N ASN A 222 -35.12 2.05 -29.05
CA ASN A 222 -36.56 1.99 -28.70
C ASN A 222 -37.00 0.63 -28.15
N GLY A 223 -37.85 0.63 -27.12
CA GLY A 223 -38.85 -0.42 -27.02
C GLY A 223 -39.27 -0.88 -25.63
N ILE A 224 -40.41 -0.34 -25.15
CA ILE A 224 -41.50 -0.99 -24.39
C ILE A 224 -41.33 -1.25 -22.88
N ALA A 225 -42.13 -0.45 -22.16
CA ALA A 225 -42.86 -0.58 -20.88
C ALA A 225 -42.61 -1.72 -19.88
N ALA A 226 -42.27 -1.31 -18.66
CA ALA A 226 -42.72 -1.52 -17.29
C ALA A 226 -43.25 -2.89 -16.83
N PRO A 227 -43.10 -3.27 -15.51
CA PRO A 227 -43.66 -2.50 -14.40
C PRO A 227 -42.77 -2.38 -13.14
N SER A 228 -43.14 -1.37 -12.37
CA SER A 228 -42.76 -0.97 -11.04
C SER A 228 -42.56 -2.09 -10.01
N ALA A 229 -41.38 -2.04 -9.31
CA ALA A 229 -41.29 -2.54 -7.96
C ALA A 229 -40.48 -1.51 -7.13
N THR A 230 -41.19 -0.87 -6.23
CA THR A 230 -40.72 0.04 -5.19
C THR A 230 -39.82 -0.73 -4.28
N SER A 231 -38.53 -0.37 -4.21
CA SER A 231 -37.68 -0.68 -3.06
C SER A 231 -37.01 0.62 -2.64
N GLU A 232 -37.43 1.10 -1.47
CA GLU A 232 -36.81 2.22 -0.77
C GLU A 232 -35.34 1.91 -0.53
N ALA A 233 -34.47 2.49 -1.35
CA ALA A 233 -33.04 2.58 -1.06
C ALA A 233 -32.89 3.67 0.02
N THR A 234 -32.69 3.27 1.25
CA THR A 234 -32.25 4.14 2.34
C THR A 234 -30.93 4.74 1.92
N ALA A 235 -30.95 6.01 1.52
CA ALA A 235 -29.74 6.78 1.25
C ALA A 235 -28.94 6.86 2.54
N ALA A 236 -27.78 6.22 2.58
CA ALA A 236 -26.81 6.42 3.66
C ALA A 236 -26.44 7.90 3.66
N LYS A 237 -26.57 8.55 4.81
CA LYS A 237 -26.26 9.97 4.95
C LYS A 237 -24.76 10.16 4.70
N GLU A 238 -24.42 11.19 3.97
CA GLU A 238 -23.07 11.65 3.61
C GLU A 238 -22.15 11.85 4.84
N SER A 239 -22.74 11.89 6.05
CA SER A 239 -22.04 11.99 7.34
C SER A 239 -21.31 10.71 7.79
N ASP A 240 -21.56 9.56 7.16
CA ASP A 240 -20.98 8.27 7.56
C ASP A 240 -19.71 7.92 6.76
N LEU A 241 -19.34 8.74 5.78
CA LEU A 241 -18.08 8.66 5.06
C LEU A 241 -16.98 9.31 5.89
N VAL A 242 -16.16 8.49 6.53
CA VAL A 242 -14.95 8.98 7.18
C VAL A 242 -13.85 9.07 6.12
N ASP A 243 -13.59 10.28 5.65
CA ASP A 243 -12.44 10.58 4.81
C ASP A 243 -11.15 10.33 5.61
N ILE A 244 -10.32 9.42 5.15
CA ILE A 244 -9.01 9.11 5.77
C ILE A 244 -8.10 10.36 5.79
N ARG A 245 -8.41 11.41 5.00
CA ARG A 245 -7.76 12.73 5.08
C ARG A 245 -7.83 13.36 6.47
N ALA A 246 -8.83 13.02 7.31
CA ALA A 246 -8.93 13.52 8.66
C ALA A 246 -7.82 13.03 9.60
N ALA A 247 -7.02 12.05 9.21
CA ALA A 247 -5.83 11.63 9.94
C ALA A 247 -4.61 12.56 9.74
N GLU A 248 -4.69 13.54 8.85
CA GLU A 248 -3.62 14.52 8.61
C GLU A 248 -3.35 15.46 9.79
N GLY A 249 -4.26 15.53 10.77
CA GLY A 249 -4.11 16.34 11.98
C GLY A 249 -3.29 15.72 13.11
N LYS A 250 -2.89 14.46 13.03
CA LYS A 250 -1.99 13.85 14.01
C LYS A 250 -0.55 13.95 13.54
N HIS A 251 0.10 14.98 14.03
CA HIS A 251 1.51 15.30 13.89
C HIS A 251 2.40 14.06 13.95
N TRP A 252 3.15 13.81 12.89
CA TRP A 252 4.18 12.77 12.86
C TRP A 252 5.34 13.21 13.76
N PRO A 253 5.73 12.44 14.80
CA PRO A 253 6.71 12.89 15.81
C PRO A 253 8.12 13.18 15.28
N VAL A 254 8.38 12.92 13.99
CA VAL A 254 9.67 13.19 13.35
C VAL A 254 9.81 14.65 12.90
N ALA A 255 8.73 15.31 12.50
CA ALA A 255 8.76 16.71 12.08
C ALA A 255 9.10 17.65 13.25
N ASP A 256 8.50 17.43 14.42
CA ASP A 256 8.77 18.20 15.63
C ASP A 256 10.21 18.06 16.14
N ARG A 257 10.84 16.93 15.89
CA ARG A 257 12.22 16.67 16.30
C ARG A 257 13.24 17.37 15.40
N LEU A 258 12.92 17.54 14.12
CA LEU A 258 13.78 18.28 13.18
C LEU A 258 13.73 19.79 13.41
N GLU A 259 12.59 20.32 13.83
CA GLU A 259 12.48 21.74 14.22
C GLU A 259 13.26 22.07 15.51
N ARG A 260 13.26 21.18 16.49
CA ARG A 260 14.07 21.32 17.70
C ARG A 260 15.57 21.27 17.41
N LEU A 261 16.01 20.34 16.55
CA LEU A 261 17.43 20.23 16.17
C LEU A 261 17.92 21.45 15.35
N ARG A 262 17.03 22.12 14.61
CA ARG A 262 17.35 23.38 13.92
C ARG A 262 17.50 24.55 14.88
N LYS A 263 16.73 24.59 15.97
CA LYS A 263 16.82 25.66 16.99
C LYS A 263 18.07 25.54 17.84
N ASP A 264 18.53 24.31 18.12
CA ASP A 264 19.73 24.07 18.94
C ASP A 264 21.05 24.24 18.17
N SER A 265 21.00 24.46 16.84
CA SER A 265 22.18 24.60 15.96
C SER A 265 22.51 26.04 15.59
N MET A 266 21.81 27.06 16.14
CA MET A 266 22.14 28.44 15.94
C MET A 266 23.17 28.88 17.00
N PRO A 267 24.40 29.30 16.62
CA PRO A 267 25.31 29.90 17.57
C PRO A 267 24.75 31.25 18.01
N SER A 268 24.63 31.42 19.34
CA SER A 268 24.40 32.71 19.98
C SER A 268 25.56 33.64 19.63
N GLY A 269 25.32 34.55 18.67
CA GLY A 269 26.23 35.62 18.36
C GLY A 269 26.12 36.72 19.41
N SER A 270 27.24 37.03 20.01
CA SER A 270 27.55 38.32 20.70
C SER A 270 28.52 39.04 19.85
#